data_b44f9907282883dc64110104c808133d
#
_entry.id   b44f9907282883dc64110104c808133d
#
_cell.length_a   1.000
_cell.length_b   1.000
_cell.length_c   1.000
_cell.angle_alpha   90.00
_cell.angle_beta   90.00
_cell.angle_gamma   90.00
#
_symmetry.space_group_name_H-M   'P 1'
#
loop_
_entity.id
_entity.type
_entity.pdbx_description
1 polymer ?
#
loop_
_entity_poly.entity_id
_entity_poly.type
_entity_poly.pdbx_seq_one_letter_code
_entity_poly.pdbx_strand_id
1 'polypeptide(L)'
;DLNTIKRIVATTHIDKETCVIEIGPGIGALSEQLAYHAGYVRCYEIDTRLKDLLKESLGEFTNIEVVFQDFLTVDLKKIVEELKQTYSKVCIIANLPYYITSDILEHIICSQASLSSIHAMVQKEVALKLTDTQYHSPLTFMIESIGTISLDMHVSRNVFSPAPRVDSAIIAIHIHKEYNILLTHLLKQAFTQKRKTIYNNLKVIFGTNTKYILEQCQIKENKRPEELKIEDYLKLTKYL
;
A
#
# COMPACT_ATOMS: atom_id res chain seq x y z
N ASP A 1 3.05 22.32 5.46
CA ASP A 1 3.57 22.70 6.79
C ASP A 1 4.71 21.76 7.20
N LEU A 2 5.90 22.35 7.37
CA LEU A 2 7.15 21.63 7.66
C LEU A 2 7.07 20.83 8.99
N ASN A 3 6.40 21.36 10.01
CA ASN A 3 6.27 20.67 11.29
C ASN A 3 5.47 19.37 11.16
N THR A 4 4.43 19.38 10.32
CA THR A 4 3.65 18.19 10.03
C THR A 4 4.50 17.14 9.30
N ILE A 5 5.30 17.56 8.31
CA ILE A 5 6.20 16.65 7.56
C ILE A 5 7.23 16.02 8.51
N LYS A 6 7.88 16.80 9.37
CA LYS A 6 8.82 16.28 10.38
C LYS A 6 8.17 15.27 11.31
N ARG A 7 6.93 15.50 11.74
CA ARG A 7 6.17 14.55 12.56
C ARG A 7 5.86 13.26 11.78
N ILE A 8 5.50 13.35 10.49
CA ILE A 8 5.29 12.19 9.63
C ILE A 8 6.58 11.37 9.57
N VAL A 9 7.70 11.99 9.25
CA VAL A 9 9.00 11.28 9.18
C VAL A 9 9.36 10.64 10.51
N ALA A 10 9.11 11.32 11.64
CA ALA A 10 9.38 10.77 12.96
C ALA A 10 8.59 9.48 13.28
N THR A 11 7.36 9.32 12.76
CA THR A 11 6.58 8.08 12.96
C THR A 11 7.11 6.89 12.17
N THR A 12 7.94 7.11 11.15
CA THR A 12 8.41 6.04 10.26
C THR A 12 9.63 5.29 10.79
N HIS A 13 10.33 5.85 11.80
CA HIS A 13 11.51 5.26 12.42
C HIS A 13 12.62 4.88 11.41
N ILE A 14 12.76 5.65 10.32
CA ILE A 14 13.84 5.45 9.33
C ILE A 14 15.20 5.91 9.89
N ASP A 15 16.25 5.29 9.38
CA ASP A 15 17.64 5.52 9.75
C ASP A 15 18.56 5.47 8.51
N LYS A 16 19.86 5.63 8.68
CA LYS A 16 20.83 5.59 7.58
C LYS A 16 21.02 4.21 6.94
N GLU A 17 20.47 3.16 7.54
CA GLU A 17 20.42 1.80 6.99
C GLU A 17 19.17 1.57 6.14
N THR A 18 18.27 2.55 6.10
CA THR A 18 16.97 2.47 5.40
C THR A 18 17.04 3.15 4.04
N CYS A 19 16.60 2.45 3.00
CA CYS A 19 16.24 3.04 1.72
C CYS A 19 14.74 3.33 1.69
N VAL A 20 14.37 4.54 1.31
CA VAL A 20 12.98 4.96 1.15
C VAL A 20 12.62 5.04 -0.33
N ILE A 21 11.50 4.46 -0.71
CA ILE A 21 10.84 4.69 -1.99
C ILE A 21 9.69 5.67 -1.74
N GLU A 22 9.76 6.85 -2.35
CA GLU A 22 8.71 7.87 -2.28
C GLU A 22 7.90 7.88 -3.56
N ILE A 23 6.56 7.94 -3.44
CA ILE A 23 5.64 8.00 -4.57
C ILE A 23 5.00 9.37 -4.61
N GLY A 24 5.22 10.10 -5.72
CA GLY A 24 4.72 11.45 -5.93
C GLY A 24 5.37 12.48 -5.00
N PRO A 25 6.66 12.79 -5.17
CA PRO A 25 7.37 13.79 -4.35
C PRO A 25 6.76 15.19 -4.48
N GLY A 26 6.05 15.45 -5.58
CA GLY A 26 5.46 16.77 -5.85
C GLY A 26 6.54 17.86 -5.89
N ILE A 27 6.49 18.81 -4.96
CA ILE A 27 7.50 19.88 -4.87
C ILE A 27 8.74 19.50 -4.04
N GLY A 28 8.84 18.24 -3.55
CA GLY A 28 10.01 17.72 -2.84
C GLY A 28 10.05 17.97 -1.31
N ALA A 29 8.99 18.54 -0.74
CA ALA A 29 9.01 18.91 0.69
C ALA A 29 9.12 17.72 1.66
N LEU A 30 8.49 16.58 1.33
CA LEU A 30 8.66 15.34 2.09
C LEU A 30 10.01 14.70 1.74
N SER A 31 10.37 14.67 0.47
CA SER A 31 11.63 14.11 -0.06
C SER A 31 12.85 14.68 0.64
N GLU A 32 12.90 16.00 0.84
CA GLU A 32 13.96 16.70 1.57
C GLU A 32 14.12 16.15 3.00
N GLN A 33 13.01 16.03 3.73
CA GLN A 33 13.04 15.52 5.10
C GLN A 33 13.41 14.02 5.16
N LEU A 34 13.00 13.24 4.16
CA LEU A 34 13.42 11.85 4.04
C LEU A 34 14.92 11.73 3.78
N ALA A 35 15.50 12.59 2.92
CA ALA A 35 16.93 12.59 2.60
C ALA A 35 17.81 12.93 3.81
N TYR A 36 17.35 13.77 4.73
CA TYR A 36 18.06 14.01 5.98
C TYR A 36 18.17 12.78 6.89
N HIS A 37 17.17 11.90 6.89
CA HIS A 37 17.07 10.78 7.83
C HIS A 37 17.48 9.44 7.24
N ALA A 38 17.04 9.15 6.00
CA ALA A 38 17.31 7.89 5.30
C ALA A 38 18.77 7.79 4.79
N GLY A 39 19.20 6.57 4.53
CA GLY A 39 20.44 6.32 3.80
C GLY A 39 20.32 6.70 2.33
N TYR A 40 19.17 6.40 1.72
CA TYR A 40 18.88 6.73 0.33
C TYR A 40 17.38 6.92 0.11
N VAL A 41 17.02 7.79 -0.82
CA VAL A 41 15.63 8.06 -1.21
C VAL A 41 15.51 7.93 -2.72
N ARG A 42 14.61 7.07 -3.20
CA ARG A 42 14.24 6.99 -4.61
C ARG A 42 12.80 7.44 -4.78
N CYS A 43 12.63 8.56 -5.48
CA CYS A 43 11.32 9.17 -5.74
C CYS A 43 10.82 8.78 -7.14
N TYR A 44 9.54 8.45 -7.26
CA TYR A 44 8.86 8.26 -8.54
C TYR A 44 7.84 9.36 -8.77
N GLU A 45 8.02 10.15 -9.84
CA GLU A 45 7.14 11.25 -10.22
C GLU A 45 6.61 11.05 -11.64
N ILE A 46 5.30 11.16 -11.83
CA ILE A 46 4.68 11.04 -13.15
C ILE A 46 4.67 12.37 -13.91
N ASP A 47 4.66 13.49 -13.19
CA ASP A 47 4.59 14.82 -13.80
C ASP A 47 5.98 15.36 -14.15
N THR A 48 6.36 15.20 -15.41
CA THR A 48 7.66 15.67 -15.93
C THR A 48 7.84 17.18 -15.87
N ARG A 49 6.77 17.97 -15.69
CA ARG A 49 6.84 19.43 -15.55
C ARG A 49 7.52 19.86 -14.25
N LEU A 50 7.56 18.97 -13.26
CA LEU A 50 8.22 19.21 -11.97
C LEU A 50 9.74 19.02 -12.01
N LYS A 51 10.31 18.61 -13.16
CA LYS A 51 11.71 18.21 -13.26
C LYS A 51 12.69 19.31 -12.82
N ASP A 52 12.52 20.53 -13.32
CA ASP A 52 13.43 21.63 -13.00
C ASP A 52 13.26 22.08 -11.54
N LEU A 53 12.04 22.10 -11.04
CA LEU A 53 11.73 22.44 -9.64
C LEU A 53 12.34 21.38 -8.68
N LEU A 54 12.19 20.10 -8.96
CA LEU A 54 12.75 19.03 -8.13
C LEU A 54 14.28 19.03 -8.19
N LYS A 55 14.88 19.35 -9.34
CA LYS A 55 16.32 19.51 -9.46
C LYS A 55 16.84 20.69 -8.64
N GLU A 56 16.10 21.79 -8.58
CA GLU A 56 16.47 22.96 -7.76
C GLU A 56 16.31 22.64 -6.26
N SER A 57 15.16 22.08 -5.86
CA SER A 57 14.86 21.84 -4.45
C SER A 57 15.67 20.68 -3.81
N LEU A 58 16.04 19.66 -4.60
CA LEU A 58 16.70 18.47 -4.10
C LEU A 58 18.16 18.31 -4.57
N GLY A 59 18.66 19.21 -5.40
CA GLY A 59 19.97 19.10 -6.05
C GLY A 59 21.19 19.13 -5.12
N GLU A 60 21.04 19.59 -3.88
CA GLU A 60 22.11 19.56 -2.86
C GLU A 60 22.26 18.20 -2.18
N PHE A 61 21.25 17.31 -2.30
CA PHE A 61 21.30 15.98 -1.70
C PHE A 61 21.98 14.97 -2.60
N THR A 62 22.96 14.27 -2.08
CA THR A 62 23.70 13.21 -2.81
C THR A 62 23.05 11.83 -2.65
N ASN A 63 22.10 11.68 -1.73
CA ASN A 63 21.42 10.43 -1.39
C ASN A 63 19.96 10.40 -1.84
N ILE A 64 19.60 11.19 -2.85
CA ILE A 64 18.25 11.19 -3.43
C ILE A 64 18.30 11.09 -4.96
N GLU A 65 17.39 10.31 -5.51
CA GLU A 65 17.19 10.15 -6.96
C GLU A 65 15.71 10.36 -7.30
N VAL A 66 15.44 11.13 -8.33
CA VAL A 66 14.07 11.30 -8.85
C VAL A 66 13.96 10.64 -10.22
N VAL A 67 13.11 9.62 -10.30
CA VAL A 67 12.79 8.87 -11.52
C VAL A 67 11.44 9.35 -12.05
N PHE A 68 11.43 9.88 -13.29
CA PHE A 68 10.19 10.33 -13.94
C PHE A 68 9.50 9.16 -14.63
N GLN A 69 8.62 8.47 -13.90
CA GLN A 69 7.92 7.28 -14.37
C GLN A 69 6.60 7.12 -13.59
N ASP A 70 5.56 6.58 -14.27
CA ASP A 70 4.36 6.12 -13.59
C ASP A 70 4.70 4.96 -12.65
N PHE A 71 4.47 5.15 -11.34
CA PHE A 71 4.78 4.14 -10.33
C PHE A 71 4.03 2.81 -10.55
N LEU A 72 2.83 2.85 -11.12
CA LEU A 72 2.05 1.64 -11.42
C LEU A 72 2.69 0.75 -12.51
N THR A 73 3.71 1.27 -13.25
CA THR A 73 4.45 0.51 -14.26
C THR A 73 5.81 0.00 -13.75
N VAL A 74 6.17 0.32 -12.52
CA VAL A 74 7.47 -0.05 -11.93
C VAL A 74 7.48 -1.52 -11.54
N ASP A 75 8.52 -2.25 -11.92
CA ASP A 75 8.83 -3.57 -11.36
C ASP A 75 9.39 -3.40 -9.94
N LEU A 76 8.49 -3.19 -8.98
CA LEU A 76 8.86 -2.88 -7.60
C LEU A 76 9.66 -4.00 -6.95
N LYS A 77 9.38 -5.27 -7.29
CA LYS A 77 10.12 -6.43 -6.76
C LYS A 77 11.58 -6.33 -7.12
N LYS A 78 11.88 -6.14 -8.41
CA LYS A 78 13.25 -6.01 -8.91
C LYS A 78 13.98 -4.81 -8.27
N ILE A 79 13.31 -3.66 -8.20
CA ILE A 79 13.88 -2.46 -7.57
C ILE A 79 14.22 -2.70 -6.09
N VAL A 80 13.33 -3.31 -5.33
CA VAL A 80 13.58 -3.61 -3.91
C VAL A 80 14.70 -4.63 -3.74
N GLU A 81 14.79 -5.64 -4.60
CA GLU A 81 15.91 -6.62 -4.61
C GLU A 81 17.26 -5.93 -4.87
N GLU A 82 17.32 -4.98 -5.81
CA GLU A 82 18.52 -4.17 -6.05
C GLU A 82 18.92 -3.32 -4.85
N LEU A 83 17.95 -2.60 -4.27
CA LEU A 83 18.19 -1.71 -3.12
C LEU A 83 18.64 -2.48 -1.87
N LYS A 84 18.12 -3.67 -1.66
CA LYS A 84 18.51 -4.55 -0.54
C LYS A 84 19.93 -5.10 -0.62
N GLN A 85 20.62 -4.95 -1.73
CA GLN A 85 22.05 -5.26 -1.81
C GLN A 85 22.90 -4.29 -0.98
N THR A 86 22.40 -3.07 -0.78
CA THR A 86 23.11 -2.00 -0.05
C THR A 86 22.45 -1.64 1.28
N TYR A 87 21.12 -1.69 1.34
CA TYR A 87 20.34 -1.23 2.51
C TYR A 87 19.66 -2.41 3.20
N SER A 88 19.76 -2.47 4.52
CA SER A 88 19.14 -3.54 5.32
C SER A 88 17.62 -3.48 5.31
N LYS A 89 17.07 -2.26 5.16
CA LYS A 89 15.63 -1.99 5.14
C LYS A 89 15.24 -1.21 3.89
N VAL A 90 14.13 -1.60 3.28
CA VAL A 90 13.47 -0.82 2.22
C VAL A 90 12.04 -0.60 2.62
N CYS A 91 11.59 0.65 2.66
CA CYS A 91 10.21 1.02 2.97
C CYS A 91 9.64 1.99 1.93
N ILE A 92 8.33 2.08 1.89
CA ILE A 92 7.62 3.09 1.10
C ILE A 92 7.08 4.15 2.04
N ILE A 93 7.35 5.42 1.73
CA ILE A 93 6.78 6.57 2.44
C ILE A 93 6.24 7.53 1.40
N ALA A 94 4.93 7.83 1.44
CA ALA A 94 4.31 8.60 0.38
C ALA A 94 3.10 9.42 0.84
N ASN A 95 2.92 10.57 0.20
CA ASN A 95 1.65 11.28 0.19
C ASN A 95 0.86 10.85 -1.04
N LEU A 96 0.01 9.82 -0.91
CA LEU A 96 -0.63 9.20 -2.05
C LEU A 96 -1.73 10.09 -2.66
N PRO A 97 -1.80 10.17 -4.01
CA PRO A 97 -2.94 10.80 -4.69
C PRO A 97 -4.25 10.08 -4.33
N TYR A 98 -5.24 10.83 -3.84
CA TYR A 98 -6.47 10.26 -3.28
C TYR A 98 -7.27 9.39 -4.25
N TYR A 99 -7.23 9.73 -5.55
CA TYR A 99 -8.03 9.07 -6.58
C TYR A 99 -7.49 7.69 -7.01
N ILE A 100 -6.21 7.38 -6.68
CA ILE A 100 -5.56 6.10 -7.02
C ILE A 100 -4.89 5.42 -5.80
N THR A 101 -5.24 5.85 -4.59
CA THR A 101 -4.66 5.29 -3.34
C THR A 101 -4.78 3.76 -3.30
N SER A 102 -5.97 3.22 -3.60
CA SER A 102 -6.20 1.77 -3.56
C SER A 102 -5.39 1.03 -4.62
N ASP A 103 -5.29 1.59 -5.83
CA ASP A 103 -4.54 0.97 -6.93
C ASP A 103 -3.04 0.92 -6.62
N ILE A 104 -2.49 2.00 -6.01
CA ILE A 104 -1.09 2.04 -5.59
C ILE A 104 -0.83 1.02 -4.47
N LEU A 105 -1.65 0.97 -3.42
CA LEU A 105 -1.49 0.00 -2.34
C LEU A 105 -1.60 -1.44 -2.86
N GLU A 106 -2.56 -1.71 -3.74
CA GLU A 106 -2.70 -3.01 -4.37
C GLU A 106 -1.49 -3.37 -5.24
N HIS A 107 -0.97 -2.43 -6.05
CA HIS A 107 0.24 -2.63 -6.84
C HIS A 107 1.44 -2.98 -5.96
N ILE A 108 1.64 -2.24 -4.85
CA ILE A 108 2.73 -2.51 -3.91
C ILE A 108 2.60 -3.92 -3.33
N ILE A 109 1.42 -4.29 -2.82
CA ILE A 109 1.20 -5.61 -2.20
C ILE A 109 1.35 -6.73 -3.24
N CYS A 110 0.78 -6.56 -4.43
CA CYS A 110 0.84 -7.57 -5.50
C CYS A 110 2.25 -7.73 -6.11
N SER A 111 3.14 -6.77 -5.93
CA SER A 111 4.52 -6.84 -6.42
C SER A 111 5.35 -7.93 -5.73
N GLN A 112 4.94 -8.39 -4.55
CA GLN A 112 5.70 -9.32 -3.71
C GLN A 112 7.09 -8.79 -3.31
N ALA A 113 7.28 -7.48 -3.35
CA ALA A 113 8.53 -6.88 -2.96
C ALA A 113 8.76 -7.04 -1.45
N SER A 114 9.98 -7.41 -1.07
CA SER A 114 10.36 -7.62 0.33
C SER A 114 10.56 -6.29 1.06
N LEU A 115 9.48 -5.55 1.26
CA LEU A 115 9.46 -4.29 2.01
C LEU A 115 9.39 -4.54 3.51
N SER A 116 9.92 -3.61 4.30
CA SER A 116 9.81 -3.63 5.77
C SER A 116 8.49 -3.00 6.22
N SER A 117 8.10 -1.88 5.61
CA SER A 117 6.87 -1.16 5.93
C SER A 117 6.41 -0.26 4.79
N ILE A 118 5.15 0.15 4.85
CA ILE A 118 4.55 1.16 3.98
C ILE A 118 3.91 2.21 4.89
N HIS A 119 4.34 3.47 4.76
CA HIS A 119 3.74 4.61 5.45
C HIS A 119 3.10 5.51 4.40
N ALA A 120 1.79 5.64 4.46
CA ALA A 120 1.05 6.39 3.45
C ALA A 120 0.14 7.44 4.06
N MET A 121 0.22 8.66 3.54
CA MET A 121 -0.82 9.64 3.80
C MET A 121 -1.96 9.42 2.82
N VAL A 122 -3.15 9.21 3.36
CA VAL A 122 -4.38 8.93 2.62
C VAL A 122 -5.53 9.78 3.16
N GLN A 123 -6.67 9.81 2.47
CA GLN A 123 -7.87 10.44 3.03
C GLN A 123 -8.25 9.78 4.36
N LYS A 124 -8.69 10.58 5.34
CA LYS A 124 -9.09 10.10 6.67
C LYS A 124 -10.13 8.97 6.59
N GLU A 125 -11.13 9.08 5.72
CA GLU A 125 -12.15 8.05 5.53
C GLU A 125 -11.54 6.72 5.04
N VAL A 126 -10.56 6.79 4.11
CA VAL A 126 -9.84 5.60 3.61
C VAL A 126 -9.04 4.96 4.74
N ALA A 127 -8.30 5.76 5.52
CA ALA A 127 -7.55 5.26 6.67
C ALA A 127 -8.46 4.53 7.67
N LEU A 128 -9.59 5.13 8.04
CA LEU A 128 -10.56 4.53 8.95
C LEU A 128 -11.12 3.21 8.43
N LYS A 129 -11.44 3.13 7.13
CA LYS A 129 -11.90 1.87 6.50
C LYS A 129 -10.83 0.79 6.50
N LEU A 130 -9.57 1.16 6.18
CA LEU A 130 -8.48 0.19 6.11
C LEU A 130 -8.08 -0.35 7.49
N THR A 131 -8.27 0.44 8.56
CA THR A 131 -7.96 0.05 9.94
C THR A 131 -9.16 -0.50 10.72
N ASP A 132 -10.36 -0.49 10.13
CA ASP A 132 -11.57 -1.05 10.73
C ASP A 132 -11.59 -2.57 10.55
N THR A 133 -11.50 -3.32 11.64
CA THR A 133 -11.52 -4.79 11.64
C THR A 133 -12.85 -5.39 11.21
N GLN A 134 -13.91 -4.59 11.11
CA GLN A 134 -15.24 -5.01 10.64
C GLN A 134 -15.45 -4.70 9.15
N TYR A 135 -14.57 -3.90 8.55
CA TYR A 135 -14.66 -3.53 7.14
C TYR A 135 -13.82 -4.48 6.29
N HIS A 136 -14.48 -5.33 5.54
CA HIS A 136 -13.84 -6.32 4.68
C HIS A 136 -13.88 -5.92 3.19
N SER A 137 -12.71 -5.90 2.59
CA SER A 137 -12.50 -5.65 1.16
C SER A 137 -11.31 -6.50 0.66
N PRO A 138 -11.09 -6.65 -0.65
CA PRO A 138 -9.89 -7.32 -1.15
C PRO A 138 -8.62 -6.73 -0.54
N LEU A 139 -8.51 -5.40 -0.55
CA LEU A 139 -7.32 -4.70 -0.06
C LEU A 139 -7.09 -4.91 1.44
N THR A 140 -8.15 -4.86 2.28
CA THR A 140 -7.99 -5.11 3.73
C THR A 140 -7.52 -6.54 4.00
N PHE A 141 -8.06 -7.54 3.31
CA PHE A 141 -7.60 -8.92 3.42
C PHE A 141 -6.18 -9.13 2.87
N MET A 142 -5.81 -8.44 1.78
CA MET A 142 -4.43 -8.48 1.28
C MET A 142 -3.45 -7.91 2.32
N ILE A 143 -3.78 -6.77 2.95
CA ILE A 143 -2.97 -6.17 4.02
C ILE A 143 -2.86 -7.12 5.20
N GLU A 144 -3.96 -7.67 5.68
CA GLU A 144 -4.00 -8.63 6.80
C GLU A 144 -3.17 -9.89 6.52
N SER A 145 -3.11 -10.31 5.25
CA SER A 145 -2.34 -11.50 4.85
C SER A 145 -0.83 -11.29 4.92
N ILE A 146 -0.34 -10.07 4.75
CA ILE A 146 1.10 -9.76 4.75
C ILE A 146 1.60 -9.13 6.04
N GLY A 147 0.71 -8.59 6.88
CA GLY A 147 1.15 -7.87 8.06
C GLY A 147 0.04 -7.28 8.93
N THR A 148 0.36 -6.16 9.55
CA THR A 148 -0.56 -5.38 10.39
C THR A 148 -0.65 -3.96 9.87
N ILE A 149 -1.79 -3.32 10.09
CA ILE A 149 -2.02 -1.90 9.75
C ILE A 149 -2.40 -1.12 11.00
N SER A 150 -1.88 0.10 11.11
CA SER A 150 -2.26 1.08 12.14
C SER A 150 -2.59 2.44 11.53
N LEU A 151 -3.36 3.24 12.26
CA LEU A 151 -3.54 4.67 11.99
C LEU A 151 -2.62 5.42 12.95
N ASP A 152 -1.53 5.99 12.42
CA ASP A 152 -0.48 6.58 13.24
C ASP A 152 -0.74 8.06 13.57
N MET A 153 -1.34 8.81 12.64
CA MET A 153 -1.54 10.24 12.83
C MET A 153 -2.72 10.77 12.01
N HIS A 154 -3.52 11.65 12.62
CA HIS A 154 -4.46 12.49 11.88
C HIS A 154 -3.78 13.75 11.37
N VAL A 155 -4.08 14.15 10.12
CA VAL A 155 -3.53 15.34 9.47
C VAL A 155 -4.67 16.24 9.02
N SER A 156 -4.76 17.43 9.60
CA SER A 156 -5.77 18.41 9.21
C SER A 156 -5.51 18.91 7.78
N ARG A 157 -6.57 19.08 7.01
CA ARG A 157 -6.51 19.70 5.67
C ARG A 157 -5.89 21.11 5.67
N ASN A 158 -5.94 21.81 6.80
CA ASN A 158 -5.46 23.19 6.92
C ASN A 158 -3.92 23.31 6.89
N VAL A 159 -3.18 22.21 6.98
CA VAL A 159 -1.71 22.21 6.88
C VAL A 159 -1.20 22.21 5.44
N PHE A 160 -2.10 22.05 4.46
CA PHE A 160 -1.79 22.03 3.03
C PHE A 160 -2.09 23.37 2.35
N SER A 161 -1.36 23.66 1.28
CA SER A 161 -1.62 24.80 0.39
C SER A 161 -1.46 24.35 -1.08
N PRO A 162 -2.55 24.33 -1.85
CA PRO A 162 -3.94 24.58 -1.47
C PRO A 162 -4.50 23.49 -0.54
N ALA A 163 -5.45 23.86 0.32
CA ALA A 163 -6.08 22.92 1.24
C ALA A 163 -6.98 21.91 0.48
N PRO A 164 -6.86 20.59 0.73
CA PRO A 164 -7.77 19.61 0.15
C PRO A 164 -9.17 19.73 0.77
N ARG A 165 -10.15 19.06 0.16
CA ARG A 165 -11.54 19.10 0.64
C ARG A 165 -11.78 18.34 1.95
N VAL A 166 -10.94 17.37 2.27
CA VAL A 166 -11.06 16.44 3.41
C VAL A 166 -9.77 16.34 4.19
N ASP A 167 -9.87 15.97 5.46
CA ASP A 167 -8.72 15.66 6.28
C ASP A 167 -8.03 14.37 5.80
N SER A 168 -6.76 14.25 6.15
CA SER A 168 -5.93 13.09 5.85
C SER A 168 -5.58 12.33 7.12
N ALA A 169 -5.00 11.16 6.96
CA ALA A 169 -4.36 10.41 8.03
C ALA A 169 -3.15 9.65 7.48
N ILE A 170 -2.19 9.39 8.35
CA ILE A 170 -1.07 8.50 8.07
C ILE A 170 -1.47 7.10 8.53
N ILE A 171 -1.35 6.14 7.63
CA ILE A 171 -1.41 4.72 7.94
C ILE A 171 0.00 4.13 7.87
N ALA A 172 0.28 3.16 8.73
CA ALA A 172 1.47 2.32 8.64
C ALA A 172 1.06 0.86 8.45
N ILE A 173 1.65 0.21 7.44
CA ILE A 173 1.51 -1.22 7.20
C ILE A 173 2.89 -1.84 7.48
N HIS A 174 2.97 -2.67 8.52
CA HIS A 174 4.17 -3.41 8.88
C HIS A 174 4.10 -4.81 8.28
N ILE A 175 5.06 -5.11 7.40
CA ILE A 175 5.10 -6.37 6.65
C ILE A 175 5.97 -7.36 7.43
N HIS A 176 5.39 -8.51 7.81
CA HIS A 176 6.07 -9.55 8.57
C HIS A 176 5.65 -10.98 8.18
N LYS A 177 4.84 -11.11 7.12
CA LYS A 177 4.44 -12.39 6.53
C LYS A 177 4.77 -12.41 5.05
N GLU A 178 4.98 -13.59 4.53
CA GLU A 178 5.17 -13.78 3.10
C GLU A 178 3.88 -13.54 2.31
N TYR A 179 4.04 -13.02 1.12
CA TYR A 179 2.95 -12.78 0.19
C TYR A 179 2.39 -14.09 -0.38
N ASN A 180 1.06 -14.19 -0.44
CA ASN A 180 0.36 -15.34 -1.02
C ASN A 180 -0.38 -14.93 -2.31
N ILE A 181 0.21 -15.27 -3.46
CA ILE A 181 -0.34 -14.93 -4.77
C ILE A 181 -1.69 -15.61 -5.04
N LEU A 182 -1.87 -16.85 -4.57
CA LEU A 182 -3.13 -17.59 -4.75
C LEU A 182 -4.26 -16.92 -3.98
N LEU A 183 -3.96 -16.45 -2.76
CA LEU A 183 -4.92 -15.70 -1.95
C LEU A 183 -5.36 -14.41 -2.65
N THR A 184 -4.40 -13.66 -3.19
CA THR A 184 -4.72 -12.40 -3.91
C THR A 184 -5.61 -12.65 -5.12
N HIS A 185 -5.29 -13.66 -5.92
CA HIS A 185 -6.12 -14.05 -7.07
C HIS A 185 -7.54 -14.44 -6.63
N LEU A 186 -7.65 -15.24 -5.59
CA LEU A 186 -8.92 -15.66 -5.02
C LEU A 186 -9.74 -14.47 -4.50
N LEU A 187 -9.13 -13.56 -3.76
CA LEU A 187 -9.78 -12.36 -3.23
C LEU A 187 -10.31 -11.45 -4.35
N LYS A 188 -9.49 -11.18 -5.38
CA LYS A 188 -9.93 -10.40 -6.55
C LYS A 188 -11.17 -11.02 -7.20
N GLN A 189 -11.17 -12.32 -7.40
CA GLN A 189 -12.30 -13.01 -8.00
C GLN A 189 -13.53 -13.03 -7.07
N ALA A 190 -13.33 -13.29 -5.77
CA ALA A 190 -14.43 -13.34 -4.80
C ALA A 190 -15.19 -12.01 -4.71
N PHE A 191 -14.52 -10.87 -4.89
CA PHE A 191 -15.12 -9.54 -4.80
C PHE A 191 -15.50 -8.92 -6.15
N THR A 192 -15.40 -9.66 -7.26
CA THR A 192 -15.75 -9.14 -8.60
C THR A 192 -17.18 -8.62 -8.66
N GLN A 193 -18.12 -9.32 -8.02
CA GLN A 193 -19.54 -8.93 -7.97
C GLN A 193 -20.01 -8.78 -6.53
N LYS A 194 -19.81 -7.60 -5.93
CA LYS A 194 -20.08 -7.29 -4.52
C LYS A 194 -21.51 -7.68 -4.03
N ARG A 195 -22.51 -7.66 -4.90
CA ARG A 195 -23.92 -8.00 -4.56
C ARG A 195 -24.23 -9.49 -4.68
N LYS A 196 -23.32 -10.31 -5.18
CA LYS A 196 -23.49 -11.76 -5.35
C LYS A 196 -22.93 -12.54 -4.16
N THR A 197 -23.43 -13.76 -3.99
CA THR A 197 -22.92 -14.69 -2.97
C THR A 197 -21.51 -15.17 -3.30
N ILE A 198 -20.80 -15.68 -2.29
CA ILE A 198 -19.48 -16.27 -2.46
C ILE A 198 -19.51 -17.43 -3.47
N TYR A 199 -20.56 -18.24 -3.46
CA TYR A 199 -20.77 -19.31 -4.44
C TYR A 199 -20.75 -18.77 -5.88
N ASN A 200 -21.54 -17.73 -6.16
CA ASN A 200 -21.64 -17.17 -7.51
C ASN A 200 -20.33 -16.54 -7.99
N ASN A 201 -19.59 -15.89 -7.09
CA ASN A 201 -18.31 -15.28 -7.42
C ASN A 201 -17.23 -16.32 -7.69
N LEU A 202 -17.18 -17.42 -6.90
CA LEU A 202 -16.13 -18.42 -7.00
C LEU A 202 -16.43 -19.52 -8.03
N LYS A 203 -17.65 -19.59 -8.55
CA LYS A 203 -18.02 -20.55 -9.61
C LYS A 203 -17.16 -20.41 -10.88
N VAL A 204 -16.61 -19.22 -11.13
CA VAL A 204 -15.70 -18.98 -12.26
C VAL A 204 -14.36 -19.72 -12.05
N ILE A 205 -13.90 -19.87 -10.81
CA ILE A 205 -12.65 -20.57 -10.49
C ILE A 205 -12.88 -22.07 -10.31
N PHE A 206 -13.86 -22.46 -9.49
CA PHE A 206 -14.04 -23.84 -9.05
C PHE A 206 -15.06 -24.65 -9.88
N GLY A 207 -15.78 -23.99 -10.81
CA GLY A 207 -16.74 -24.63 -11.68
C GLY A 207 -17.84 -25.38 -10.92
N THR A 208 -18.08 -26.63 -11.30
CA THR A 208 -19.08 -27.52 -10.69
C THR A 208 -18.70 -27.93 -9.25
N ASN A 209 -17.42 -27.86 -8.89
CA ASN A 209 -16.91 -28.24 -7.58
C ASN A 209 -17.12 -27.16 -6.50
N THR A 210 -17.58 -25.96 -6.87
CA THR A 210 -17.72 -24.81 -5.96
C THR A 210 -18.47 -25.16 -4.67
N LYS A 211 -19.64 -25.80 -4.81
CA LYS A 211 -20.46 -26.19 -3.64
C LYS A 211 -19.73 -27.15 -2.72
N TYR A 212 -19.14 -28.20 -3.28
CA TYR A 212 -18.35 -29.17 -2.54
C TYR A 212 -17.17 -28.51 -1.78
N ILE A 213 -16.42 -27.64 -2.45
CA ILE A 213 -15.26 -26.94 -1.84
C ILE A 213 -15.73 -26.02 -0.70
N LEU A 214 -16.81 -25.27 -0.88
CA LEU A 214 -17.35 -24.42 0.18
C LEU A 214 -17.79 -25.25 1.39
N GLU A 215 -18.45 -26.40 1.18
CA GLU A 215 -18.82 -27.34 2.24
C GLU A 215 -17.60 -27.87 2.98
N GLN A 216 -16.54 -28.30 2.27
CA GLN A 216 -15.28 -28.75 2.88
C GLN A 216 -14.60 -27.64 3.72
N CYS A 217 -14.72 -26.38 3.31
CA CYS A 217 -14.21 -25.23 4.05
C CYS A 217 -15.15 -24.76 5.16
N GLN A 218 -16.33 -25.38 5.33
CA GLN A 218 -17.39 -24.98 6.27
C GLN A 218 -17.93 -23.55 6.02
N ILE A 219 -17.99 -23.15 4.74
CA ILE A 219 -18.49 -21.86 4.30
C ILE A 219 -19.89 -22.01 3.72
N LYS A 220 -20.86 -21.26 4.24
CA LYS A 220 -22.22 -21.25 3.71
C LYS A 220 -22.24 -20.57 2.33
N GLU A 221 -22.81 -21.23 1.33
CA GLU A 221 -22.83 -20.79 -0.07
C GLU A 221 -23.56 -19.45 -0.31
N ASN A 222 -24.50 -19.09 0.57
CA ASN A 222 -25.29 -17.87 0.50
C ASN A 222 -24.63 -16.65 1.13
N LYS A 223 -23.50 -16.80 1.81
CA LYS A 223 -22.73 -15.67 2.34
C LYS A 223 -22.23 -14.77 1.22
N ARG A 224 -22.03 -13.50 1.54
CA ARG A 224 -21.32 -12.55 0.67
C ARG A 224 -19.83 -12.58 0.95
N PRO A 225 -18.97 -12.15 0.00
CA PRO A 225 -17.52 -12.11 0.21
C PRO A 225 -17.07 -11.38 1.47
N GLU A 226 -17.70 -10.25 1.79
CA GLU A 226 -17.40 -9.44 2.98
C GLU A 226 -17.81 -10.06 4.31
N GLU A 227 -18.61 -11.13 4.30
CA GLU A 227 -19.04 -11.86 5.50
C GLU A 227 -18.08 -13.00 5.88
N LEU A 228 -17.06 -13.27 5.05
CA LEU A 228 -16.02 -14.25 5.32
C LEU A 228 -14.88 -13.60 6.10
N LYS A 229 -14.06 -14.46 6.73
CA LYS A 229 -12.81 -14.09 7.37
C LYS A 229 -11.62 -14.47 6.52
N ILE A 230 -10.45 -13.92 6.81
CA ILE A 230 -9.21 -14.26 6.08
C ILE A 230 -8.89 -15.76 6.13
N GLU A 231 -9.17 -16.43 7.28
CA GLU A 231 -8.95 -17.86 7.45
C GLU A 231 -9.81 -18.69 6.49
N ASP A 232 -11.02 -18.22 6.16
CA ASP A 232 -11.90 -18.91 5.21
C ASP A 232 -11.29 -18.85 3.81
N TYR A 233 -10.75 -17.70 3.41
CA TYR A 233 -10.03 -17.54 2.15
C TYR A 233 -8.76 -18.38 2.10
N LEU A 234 -8.00 -18.46 3.20
CA LEU A 234 -6.81 -19.30 3.29
C LEU A 234 -7.13 -20.81 3.16
N LYS A 235 -8.31 -21.26 3.64
CA LYS A 235 -8.75 -22.64 3.40
C LYS A 235 -9.05 -22.88 1.92
N LEU A 236 -9.72 -21.92 1.27
CA LEU A 236 -10.08 -22.00 -0.14
C LEU A 236 -8.86 -22.03 -1.07
N THR A 237 -7.74 -21.37 -0.74
CA THR A 237 -6.53 -21.42 -1.56
C THR A 237 -5.93 -22.80 -1.71
N LYS A 238 -6.26 -23.75 -0.80
CA LYS A 238 -5.79 -25.15 -0.89
C LYS A 238 -6.41 -25.92 -2.05
N TYR A 239 -7.43 -25.38 -2.69
CA TYR A 239 -8.14 -25.98 -3.80
C TYR A 239 -7.84 -25.31 -5.16
N LEU A 240 -6.93 -24.33 -5.17
CA LEU A 240 -6.37 -23.69 -6.37
C LEU A 240 -5.13 -24.44 -6.84
#